data_3cf2c9a80049610e30a6ef3c6171e55f
#
_entry.id   3cf2c9a80049610e30a6ef3c6171e55f
#
_cell.length_a   1.000
_cell.length_b   1.000
_cell.length_c   1.000
_cell.angle_alpha   90.00
_cell.angle_beta   90.00
_cell.angle_gamma   90.00
#
_symmetry.space_group_name_H-M   'P 1'
#
loop_
_entity.id
_entity.type
_entity.pdbx_description
1 polymer ?
#
loop_
_entity_poly.entity_id
_entity_poly.type
_entity_poly.pdbx_seq_one_letter_code
_entity_poly.pdbx_strand_id
1 'polypeptide(L)'
;MNINLLGIDIAKNIFQLDGVDSYGKSVLKKRITRGKLANFIGKLPKCTIIMESCGGANYWARVFMRSGHVVKLISPQFVKPFVKTNKNDANDAEAIVEAGSRPSMRFYL
;
A
#
# COMPACT_ATOMS: atom_id res chain seq x y z
N MET A 1 -15.44 -4.92 -5.74
CA MET A 1 -14.65 -4.48 -4.57
C MET A 1 -14.26 -3.03 -4.76
N ASN A 2 -14.63 -2.19 -3.82
CA ASN A 2 -14.45 -0.74 -3.93
C ASN A 2 -13.29 -0.28 -3.06
N ILE A 3 -12.09 -0.38 -3.60
CA ILE A 3 -10.90 0.06 -2.87
C ILE A 3 -10.61 1.51 -3.24
N ASN A 4 -10.59 2.38 -2.24
CA ASN A 4 -10.22 3.77 -2.41
C ASN A 4 -8.71 3.97 -2.22
N LEU A 5 -8.17 3.33 -1.18
CA LEU A 5 -6.78 3.46 -0.80
C LEU A 5 -6.22 2.08 -0.50
N LEU A 6 -5.08 1.74 -1.11
CA LEU A 6 -4.44 0.45 -0.93
C LEU A 6 -3.01 0.66 -0.43
N GLY A 7 -2.74 0.14 0.76
CA GLY A 7 -1.38 0.13 1.30
C GLY A 7 -0.70 -1.19 0.95
N ILE A 8 0.54 -1.10 0.50
CA ILE A 8 1.33 -2.27 0.18
C ILE A 8 2.63 -2.22 0.96
N ASP A 9 2.84 -3.22 1.80
CA ASP A 9 4.10 -3.41 2.50
C ASP A 9 5.02 -4.26 1.61
N ILE A 10 6.06 -3.64 1.09
CA ILE A 10 6.97 -4.26 0.15
C ILE A 10 7.97 -5.13 0.90
N ALA A 11 8.09 -6.36 0.48
CA ALA A 11 9.09 -7.28 1.01
C ALA A 11 9.78 -7.98 -0.16
N LYS A 12 10.67 -8.90 0.15
CA LYS A 12 11.45 -9.59 -0.88
C LYS A 12 10.59 -10.56 -1.69
N ASN A 13 9.79 -11.38 -1.01
CA ASN A 13 9.05 -12.47 -1.65
C ASN A 13 7.55 -12.38 -1.45
N ILE A 14 7.10 -11.92 -0.30
CA ILE A 14 5.69 -11.86 0.04
C ILE A 14 5.32 -10.44 0.42
N PHE A 15 4.26 -9.93 -0.20
CA PHE A 15 3.78 -8.58 0.02
C PHE A 15 2.48 -8.63 0.81
N GLN A 16 2.29 -7.67 1.70
CA GLN A 16 1.05 -7.52 2.46
C GLN A 16 0.26 -6.36 1.88
N LEU A 17 -1.03 -6.58 1.67
CA LEU A 17 -1.93 -5.58 1.12
C LEU A 17 -3.04 -5.30 2.13
N ASP A 18 -3.36 -4.03 2.31
CA ASP A 18 -4.51 -3.60 3.10
C ASP A 18 -5.25 -2.52 2.33
N GLY A 19 -6.49 -2.80 1.94
CA GLY A 19 -7.30 -1.87 1.17
C GLY A 19 -8.49 -1.38 1.97
N VAL A 20 -8.79 -0.09 1.84
CA VAL A 20 -9.96 0.51 2.49
C VAL A 20 -10.83 1.18 1.44
N ASP A 21 -12.13 1.28 1.75
CA ASP A 21 -13.08 1.99 0.90
C ASP A 21 -13.03 3.50 1.20
N SER A 22 -13.90 4.27 0.56
CA SER A 22 -13.92 5.72 0.73
C SER A 22 -14.30 6.17 2.14
N TYR A 23 -14.83 5.27 2.95
CA TYR A 23 -15.18 5.55 4.35
C TYR A 23 -14.11 5.08 5.33
N GLY A 24 -13.00 4.56 4.82
CA GLY A 24 -11.92 4.07 5.66
C GLY A 24 -12.14 2.66 6.19
N LYS A 25 -13.17 1.97 5.71
CA LYS A 25 -13.46 0.61 6.15
C LYS A 25 -12.57 -0.38 5.40
N SER A 26 -11.98 -1.32 6.12
CA SER A 26 -11.15 -2.35 5.52
C SER A 26 -12.00 -3.28 4.65
N VAL A 27 -11.62 -3.40 3.38
CA VAL A 27 -12.31 -4.25 2.41
C VAL A 27 -11.39 -5.29 1.79
N LEU A 28 -10.09 -5.20 2.05
CA LEU A 28 -9.12 -6.16 1.55
C LEU A 28 -7.97 -6.30 2.53
N LYS A 29 -7.67 -7.54 2.91
CA LYS A 29 -6.43 -7.89 3.60
C LYS A 29 -5.89 -9.12 2.91
N LYS A 30 -4.67 -9.03 2.37
CA LYS A 30 -4.17 -10.11 1.53
C LYS A 30 -2.66 -10.19 1.60
N ARG A 31 -2.17 -11.42 1.64
CA ARG A 31 -0.76 -11.74 1.42
C ARG A 31 -0.63 -12.27 0.01
N ILE A 32 0.36 -11.80 -0.72
CA ILE A 32 0.53 -12.22 -2.10
C ILE A 32 2.00 -12.36 -2.42
N THR A 33 2.33 -13.37 -3.21
CA THR A 33 3.72 -13.59 -3.60
C THR A 33 4.12 -12.58 -4.67
N ARG A 34 5.44 -12.35 -4.76
CA ARG A 34 6.00 -11.42 -5.73
C ARG A 34 5.55 -11.72 -7.15
N GLY A 35 5.54 -13.01 -7.52
CA GLY A 35 5.18 -13.41 -8.88
C GLY A 35 3.74 -13.16 -9.26
N LYS A 36 2.86 -12.99 -8.30
CA LYS A 36 1.43 -12.77 -8.57
C LYS A 36 0.98 -11.34 -8.35
N LEU A 37 1.85 -10.50 -7.80
CA LEU A 37 1.47 -9.16 -7.38
C LEU A 37 1.04 -8.27 -8.55
N ALA A 38 1.85 -8.20 -9.60
CA ALA A 38 1.55 -7.32 -10.73
C ALA A 38 0.22 -7.67 -11.38
N ASN A 39 -0.05 -8.97 -11.56
CA ASN A 39 -1.28 -9.42 -12.18
C ASN A 39 -2.51 -9.09 -11.32
N PHE A 40 -2.38 -9.31 -10.01
CA PHE A 40 -3.48 -9.00 -9.09
C PHE A 40 -3.81 -7.51 -9.09
N ILE A 41 -2.79 -6.67 -8.95
CA ILE A 41 -2.97 -5.21 -8.93
C ILE A 41 -3.51 -4.71 -10.27
N GLY A 42 -3.04 -5.28 -11.37
CA GLY A 42 -3.48 -4.89 -12.71
C GLY A 42 -4.96 -5.15 -12.95
N LYS A 43 -5.56 -6.09 -12.23
CA LYS A 43 -6.97 -6.43 -12.36
C LYS A 43 -7.88 -5.62 -11.44
N LEU A 44 -7.30 -4.89 -10.49
CA LEU A 44 -8.11 -4.09 -9.58
C LEU A 44 -8.64 -2.84 -10.29
N PRO A 45 -9.85 -2.39 -9.94
CA PRO A 45 -10.29 -1.06 -10.36
C PRO A 45 -9.29 -0.01 -9.90
N LYS A 46 -9.15 1.05 -10.67
CA LYS A 46 -8.17 2.10 -10.36
C LYS A 46 -8.36 2.65 -8.96
N CYS A 47 -7.26 2.75 -8.23
CA CYS A 47 -7.27 3.25 -6.86
C CYS A 47 -5.97 3.98 -6.57
N THR A 48 -5.84 4.54 -5.38
CA THR A 48 -4.60 5.13 -4.92
C THR A 48 -3.82 4.08 -4.14
N ILE A 49 -2.57 3.85 -4.54
CA ILE A 49 -1.69 2.89 -3.88
C ILE A 49 -0.62 3.66 -3.13
N ILE A 50 -0.39 3.27 -1.88
CA ILE A 50 0.62 3.88 -1.02
C ILE A 50 1.63 2.83 -0.61
N MET A 51 2.92 3.16 -0.73
CA MET A 51 4.02 2.30 -0.31
C MET A 51 5.03 3.13 0.45
N GLU A 52 5.77 2.47 1.36
CA GLU A 52 6.90 3.12 1.99
C GLU A 52 8.01 3.33 0.97
N SER A 53 8.68 4.47 1.07
CA SER A 53 9.84 4.78 0.24
C SER A 53 11.02 3.92 0.71
N CYS A 54 11.29 2.84 -0.01
CA CYS A 54 12.34 1.88 0.32
C CYS A 54 12.89 1.27 -0.96
N GLY A 55 13.87 0.39 -0.84
CA GLY A 55 14.41 -0.32 -1.99
C GLY A 55 13.33 -1.09 -2.74
N GLY A 56 13.27 -0.94 -4.04
CA GLY A 56 12.25 -1.58 -4.88
C GLY A 56 10.97 -0.81 -5.03
N ALA A 57 10.71 0.21 -4.20
CA ALA A 57 9.44 0.96 -4.27
C ALA A 57 9.29 1.65 -5.62
N ASN A 58 10.36 2.22 -6.16
CA ASN A 58 10.28 2.92 -7.45
C ASN A 58 9.93 1.96 -8.59
N TYR A 59 10.48 0.75 -8.55
CA TYR A 59 10.16 -0.26 -9.56
C TYR A 59 8.66 -0.59 -9.52
N TRP A 60 8.14 -0.89 -8.33
CA TRP A 60 6.74 -1.26 -8.19
C TRP A 60 5.81 -0.08 -8.48
N ALA A 61 6.21 1.13 -8.12
CA ALA A 61 5.44 2.32 -8.46
C ALA A 61 5.24 2.43 -9.97
N ARG A 62 6.31 2.20 -10.75
CA ARG A 62 6.20 2.24 -12.21
C ARG A 62 5.27 1.15 -12.74
N VAL A 63 5.37 -0.06 -12.17
CA VAL A 63 4.49 -1.18 -12.57
C VAL A 63 3.03 -0.82 -12.33
N PHE A 64 2.71 -0.29 -11.14
CA PHE A 64 1.34 0.02 -10.79
C PHE A 64 0.79 1.22 -11.56
N MET A 65 1.63 2.21 -11.83
CA MET A 65 1.20 3.36 -12.63
C MET A 65 0.87 2.96 -14.07
N ARG A 66 1.57 1.98 -14.62
CA ARG A 66 1.24 1.47 -15.95
C ARG A 66 -0.13 0.83 -15.99
N SER A 67 -0.59 0.29 -14.87
CA SER A 67 -1.95 -0.28 -14.76
C SER A 67 -3.00 0.79 -14.50
N GLY A 68 -2.61 2.05 -14.45
CA GLY A 68 -3.55 3.16 -14.30
C GLY A 68 -3.82 3.62 -12.88
N HIS A 69 -3.13 3.05 -11.90
CA HIS A 69 -3.31 3.46 -10.51
C HIS A 69 -2.53 4.74 -10.20
N VAL A 70 -3.03 5.50 -9.25
CA VAL A 70 -2.28 6.63 -8.67
C VAL A 70 -1.38 6.04 -7.59
N VAL A 71 -0.08 6.33 -7.65
CA VAL A 71 0.87 5.78 -6.69
C VAL A 71 1.52 6.90 -5.91
N LYS A 72 1.60 6.74 -4.60
CA LYS A 72 2.25 7.69 -3.71
C LYS A 72 3.23 6.95 -2.81
N LEU A 73 4.38 7.54 -2.58
CA LEU A 73 5.38 6.99 -1.67
C LEU A 73 5.42 7.83 -0.40
N ILE A 74 5.56 7.16 0.74
CA ILE A 74 5.59 7.81 2.04
C ILE A 74 6.89 7.43 2.76
N SER A 75 7.50 8.37 3.46
CA SER A 75 8.70 8.10 4.23
C SER A 75 8.40 7.16 5.39
N PRO A 76 9.25 6.16 5.65
CA PRO A 76 9.03 5.23 6.77
C PRO A 76 8.84 5.93 8.12
N GLN A 77 9.51 7.07 8.34
CA GLN A 77 9.37 7.80 9.60
C GLN A 77 7.95 8.28 9.85
N PHE A 78 7.17 8.49 8.80
CA PHE A 78 5.78 8.93 8.94
C PHE A 78 4.81 7.77 9.12
N VAL A 79 5.25 6.55 8.83
CA VAL A 79 4.43 5.35 9.03
C VAL A 79 4.57 4.82 10.45
N LYS A 80 5.76 4.93 11.03
CA LYS A 80 6.09 4.38 12.34
C LYS A 80 5.06 4.67 13.43
N PRO A 81 4.59 5.92 13.59
CA PRO A 81 3.62 6.22 14.65
C PRO A 81 2.32 5.43 14.56
N PHE A 82 2.00 4.89 13.40
CA PHE A 82 0.76 4.17 13.17
C PHE A 82 0.90 2.65 13.27
N VAL A 83 2.12 2.16 13.46
CA VAL A 83 2.35 0.72 13.63
C VAL A 83 1.85 0.31 15.01
N LYS A 84 1.01 -0.72 15.05
CA LYS A 84 0.46 -1.22 16.29
C LYS A 84 1.49 -2.05 17.05
N THR A 85 1.26 -2.19 18.36
CA THR A 85 2.24 -2.84 19.26
C THR A 85 2.59 -4.27 18.86
N ASN A 86 1.62 -5.02 18.36
CA ASN A 86 1.87 -6.38 17.90
C ASN A 86 2.32 -6.32 16.46
N LYS A 87 3.63 -6.36 16.26
CA LYS A 87 4.19 -6.26 14.93
C LYS A 87 4.03 -7.54 14.16
N ASN A 88 3.35 -7.45 13.04
CA ASN A 88 3.35 -8.48 12.01
C ASN A 88 3.13 -7.78 10.68
N ASP A 89 3.32 -8.50 9.59
CA ASP A 89 3.28 -7.92 8.26
C ASP A 89 1.93 -7.26 7.94
N ALA A 90 0.84 -7.85 8.43
CA ALA A 90 -0.49 -7.29 8.20
C ALA A 90 -0.64 -5.92 8.87
N ASN A 91 -0.06 -5.76 10.08
CA ASN A 91 -0.10 -4.48 10.78
C ASN A 91 0.72 -3.40 10.06
N ASP A 92 1.79 -3.79 9.36
CA ASP A 92 2.61 -2.84 8.62
C ASP A 92 1.84 -2.26 7.43
N ALA A 93 1.13 -3.09 6.68
CA ALA A 93 0.31 -2.61 5.57
C ALA A 93 -0.83 -1.72 6.07
N GLU A 94 -1.44 -2.08 7.19
CA GLU A 94 -2.49 -1.29 7.81
C GLU A 94 -1.96 0.08 8.24
N ALA A 95 -0.76 0.12 8.79
CA ALA A 95 -0.13 1.37 9.21
C ALA A 95 0.14 2.30 8.03
N ILE A 96 0.54 1.73 6.90
CA ILE A 96 0.77 2.50 5.68
C ILE A 96 -0.53 3.17 5.21
N VAL A 97 -1.63 2.43 5.21
CA VAL A 97 -2.94 2.98 4.83
C VAL A 97 -3.35 4.09 5.78
N GLU A 98 -3.20 3.85 7.08
CA GLU A 98 -3.62 4.83 8.08
C GLU A 98 -2.80 6.10 7.97
N ALA A 99 -1.47 5.98 7.85
CA ALA A 99 -0.62 7.14 7.65
C ALA A 99 -0.99 7.90 6.39
N GLY A 100 -1.21 7.16 5.30
CA GLY A 100 -1.53 7.74 4.00
C GLY A 100 -2.88 8.42 3.94
N SER A 101 -3.78 8.12 4.87
CA SER A 101 -5.11 8.73 4.91
C SER A 101 -5.13 10.08 5.65
N ARG A 102 -4.02 10.47 6.28
CA ARG A 102 -3.97 11.74 7.04
C ARG A 102 -3.93 12.95 6.10
N PRO A 103 -4.73 13.99 6.37
CA PRO A 103 -4.87 15.12 5.44
C PRO A 103 -3.57 15.87 5.14
N SER A 104 -2.65 15.93 6.10
CA SER A 104 -1.42 16.71 5.95
C SER A 104 -0.20 15.85 5.64
N MET A 105 -0.40 14.60 5.30
CA MET A 105 0.70 13.69 5.03
C MET A 105 1.47 14.09 3.77
N ARG A 106 2.79 14.02 3.84
CA ARG A 106 3.66 14.32 2.71
C ARG A 106 4.02 13.05 1.95
N PHE A 107 3.90 13.13 0.64
CA PHE A 107 4.21 12.02 -0.25
C PHE A 107 5.29 12.39 -1.23
N TYR A 108 5.98 11.37 -1.72
CA TYR A 108 6.93 11.46 -2.82
C TYR A 108 6.27 10.94 -4.08
N LEU A 109 6.90 11.27 -5.19
CA LEU A 109 6.56 10.78 -6.53
C LEU A 109 5.82 11.81 -7.36
#